data_6686334cc74159eb03e423510a30a280
#
_entry.id   6686334cc74159eb03e423510a30a280
#
_cell.length_a   1.000
_cell.length_b   1.000
_cell.length_c   1.000
_cell.angle_alpha   90.00
_cell.angle_beta   90.00
_cell.angle_gamma   90.00
#
_symmetry.space_group_name_H-M   'P 1'
#
loop_
_entity.id
_entity.type
_entity.pdbx_description
1 polymer ?
#
loop_
_entity_poly.entity_id
_entity_poly.type
_entity_poly.pdbx_seq_one_letter_code
_entity_poly.pdbx_strand_id
1 'polypeptide(L)'
;MRKLIQGGTIVNEGQMLNGAIVIEDNRIAQIVTEHTAPRGNFDEIVDASGCFVLPGVIDTHVHFREPGMENKADMESESRAAAVGGVTSFFEMPNTNPQTTTIEALNDKVERAKRSSHINYSFFFGATNNNADTIKQLDRHTVPGIKLFMGASTGNMLVDKRSALEQIFATAAAVGLPVMTHCEDSGIINDNMKQAKMRYGNDPDICHHNEIRSEEACFQSSQLAVELALKHHTQLHIAHLSTARELGLLQQPHVRDFVTMEAVIAHLYFTNDDYATKGALIKCNPSVKTAHDRAELRRALADGRITTVATDHAPHLLSQKQGGCATAASGMPMVQYSLPTMLELVDSGVLTLERLVELMAHAPAKRFNISERGFLREGYRADIAIVQPNTPWTVTEADIQSKCKWSPMLGHEYRWKVVHTLCNGVHILDGKRFNADYRGEQIRFRNEKIDCL
;
A
#
# COMPACT_ATOMS: atom_id res chain seq x y z
N MET A 1 -7.04 -28.65 9.97
CA MET A 1 -5.58 -28.88 9.77
C MET A 1 -4.83 -28.10 10.84
N ARG A 2 -3.87 -28.72 11.50
CA ARG A 2 -3.10 -28.11 12.59
C ARG A 2 -1.65 -27.95 12.20
N LYS A 3 -1.13 -26.70 12.22
CA LYS A 3 0.25 -26.38 11.83
C LYS A 3 1.02 -25.78 12.98
N LEU A 4 2.34 -25.97 12.95
CA LEU A 4 3.27 -25.37 13.91
C LEU A 4 4.32 -24.56 13.14
N ILE A 5 4.49 -23.29 13.47
CA ILE A 5 5.66 -22.49 13.09
C ILE A 5 6.55 -22.41 14.32
N GLN A 6 7.82 -22.86 14.23
CA GLN A 6 8.73 -22.89 15.36
C GLN A 6 10.14 -22.41 15.01
N GLY A 7 10.92 -22.08 16.04
CA GLY A 7 12.34 -21.73 15.91
C GLY A 7 12.63 -20.30 15.47
N GLY A 8 11.61 -19.51 15.13
CA GLY A 8 11.77 -18.15 14.69
C GLY A 8 11.58 -17.08 15.78
N THR A 9 11.99 -15.87 15.49
CA THR A 9 11.71 -14.68 16.31
C THR A 9 10.40 -14.05 15.84
N ILE A 10 9.39 -14.07 16.68
CA ILE A 10 8.08 -13.45 16.43
C ILE A 10 8.21 -11.95 16.68
N VAL A 11 7.80 -11.11 15.71
CA VAL A 11 7.78 -9.65 15.83
C VAL A 11 6.34 -9.16 15.76
N ASN A 12 5.83 -8.70 16.88
CA ASN A 12 4.44 -8.28 16.99
C ASN A 12 4.25 -7.28 18.13
N GLU A 13 3.43 -6.25 17.91
CA GLU A 13 3.02 -5.26 18.92
C GLU A 13 4.20 -4.62 19.68
N GLY A 14 5.24 -4.23 18.94
CA GLY A 14 6.41 -3.55 19.51
C GLY A 14 7.36 -4.48 20.28
N GLN A 15 7.22 -5.79 20.14
CA GLN A 15 8.03 -6.80 20.85
C GLN A 15 8.64 -7.80 19.86
N MET A 16 9.79 -8.32 20.23
CA MET A 16 10.43 -9.49 19.62
C MET A 16 10.51 -10.63 20.63
N LEU A 17 9.95 -11.76 20.28
CA LEU A 17 9.84 -12.93 21.17
C LEU A 17 10.29 -14.18 20.43
N ASN A 18 11.19 -14.95 21.02
CA ASN A 18 11.43 -16.32 20.55
C ASN A 18 10.25 -17.21 20.97
N GLY A 19 9.72 -17.95 20.03
CA GLY A 19 8.53 -18.73 20.32
C GLY A 19 8.05 -19.57 19.15
N ALA A 20 6.82 -20.03 19.27
CA ALA A 20 6.14 -20.80 18.24
C ALA A 20 4.69 -20.31 18.07
N ILE A 21 4.15 -20.51 16.88
CA ILE A 21 2.74 -20.21 16.57
C ILE A 21 2.06 -21.51 16.17
N VAL A 22 0.98 -21.85 16.87
CA VAL A 22 0.08 -22.94 16.49
C VAL A 22 -1.08 -22.36 15.69
N ILE A 23 -1.31 -22.91 14.50
CA ILE A 23 -2.42 -22.55 13.64
C ILE A 23 -3.40 -23.73 13.60
N GLU A 24 -4.68 -23.46 13.80
CA GLU A 24 -5.76 -24.41 13.58
C GLU A 24 -6.66 -23.87 12.47
N ASP A 25 -6.74 -24.63 11.38
CA ASP A 25 -7.43 -24.27 10.15
C ASP A 25 -6.94 -22.92 9.58
N ASN A 26 -7.69 -21.84 9.79
CA ASN A 26 -7.38 -20.53 9.26
C ASN A 26 -7.02 -19.48 10.34
N ARG A 27 -6.88 -19.90 11.61
CA ARG A 27 -6.67 -19.01 12.75
C ARG A 27 -5.42 -19.38 13.55
N ILE A 28 -4.83 -18.37 14.18
CA ILE A 28 -3.83 -18.55 15.22
C ILE A 28 -4.54 -19.10 16.45
N ALA A 29 -4.25 -20.36 16.80
CA ALA A 29 -4.85 -21.01 17.96
C ALA A 29 -4.06 -20.73 19.23
N GLN A 30 -2.72 -20.61 19.13
CA GLN A 30 -1.87 -20.38 20.29
C GLN A 30 -0.55 -19.71 19.87
N ILE A 31 -0.07 -18.79 20.71
CA ILE A 31 1.29 -18.25 20.63
C ILE A 31 2.04 -18.74 21.87
N VAL A 32 3.12 -19.47 21.65
CA VAL A 32 3.89 -20.14 22.70
C VAL A 32 5.24 -19.47 22.83
N THR A 33 5.61 -19.04 24.04
CA THR A 33 6.93 -18.49 24.33
C THR A 33 7.96 -19.59 24.64
N GLU A 34 9.25 -19.27 24.66
CA GLU A 34 10.39 -20.22 24.83
C GLU A 34 10.27 -21.23 25.96
N HIS A 35 9.51 -20.93 27.00
CA HIS A 35 9.41 -21.77 28.20
C HIS A 35 8.31 -22.83 28.13
N THR A 36 7.57 -22.90 27.01
CA THR A 36 6.43 -23.82 26.89
C THR A 36 6.47 -24.51 25.54
N ALA A 37 6.63 -25.83 25.51
CA ALA A 37 6.56 -26.57 24.26
C ALA A 37 5.11 -26.66 23.78
N PRO A 38 4.82 -26.42 22.49
CA PRO A 38 3.50 -26.64 21.93
C PRO A 38 3.14 -28.14 22.02
N ARG A 39 1.93 -28.45 22.51
CA ARG A 39 1.47 -29.81 22.73
C ARG A 39 0.60 -30.31 21.58
N GLY A 40 0.67 -31.59 21.28
CA GLY A 40 -0.20 -32.29 20.34
C GLY A 40 0.50 -32.69 19.05
N ASN A 41 -0.26 -33.29 18.13
CA ASN A 41 0.21 -33.65 16.81
C ASN A 41 -0.04 -32.49 15.84
N PHE A 42 0.86 -32.34 14.90
CA PHE A 42 0.77 -31.31 13.85
C PHE A 42 0.81 -32.01 12.49
N ASP A 43 -0.10 -31.54 11.60
CA ASP A 43 -0.16 -32.03 10.22
C ASP A 43 1.01 -31.46 9.38
N GLU A 44 1.51 -30.25 9.78
CA GLU A 44 2.60 -29.56 9.12
C GLU A 44 3.45 -28.82 10.17
N ILE A 45 4.77 -28.86 10.01
CA ILE A 45 5.72 -28.12 10.83
C ILE A 45 6.57 -27.25 9.92
N VAL A 46 6.57 -25.93 10.18
CA VAL A 46 7.39 -24.94 9.50
C VAL A 46 8.57 -24.60 10.41
N ASP A 47 9.77 -24.90 9.96
CA ASP A 47 10.99 -24.49 10.65
C ASP A 47 11.36 -23.05 10.24
N ALA A 48 11.19 -22.13 11.16
CA ALA A 48 11.54 -20.73 11.02
C ALA A 48 12.88 -20.36 11.69
N SER A 49 13.73 -21.35 11.98
CA SER A 49 15.02 -21.12 12.65
C SER A 49 15.88 -20.11 11.90
N GLY A 50 16.35 -19.08 12.61
CA GLY A 50 17.11 -17.98 12.04
C GLY A 50 16.28 -16.97 11.22
N CYS A 51 14.96 -17.11 11.22
CA CYS A 51 14.02 -16.20 10.55
C CYS A 51 13.26 -15.33 11.54
N PHE A 52 12.66 -14.27 11.02
CA PHE A 52 11.66 -13.47 11.73
C PHE A 52 10.26 -13.82 11.22
N VAL A 53 9.32 -13.98 12.15
CA VAL A 53 7.92 -14.27 11.88
C VAL A 53 7.11 -13.01 12.13
N LEU A 54 6.57 -12.44 11.06
CA LEU A 54 5.86 -11.17 11.04
C LEU A 54 4.38 -11.40 10.75
N PRO A 55 3.45 -10.53 11.22
CA PRO A 55 2.12 -10.46 10.62
C PRO A 55 2.24 -10.22 9.12
N GLY A 56 1.37 -10.82 8.33
CA GLY A 56 1.34 -10.60 6.89
C GLY A 56 1.14 -9.13 6.56
N VAL A 57 1.88 -8.63 5.59
CA VAL A 57 1.81 -7.22 5.17
C VAL A 57 0.43 -6.92 4.59
N ILE A 58 -0.09 -5.74 4.93
CA ILE A 58 -1.34 -5.17 4.39
C ILE A 58 -0.98 -3.98 3.51
N ASP A 59 -1.07 -4.13 2.19
CA ASP A 59 -0.84 -3.05 1.24
C ASP A 59 -2.14 -2.31 0.96
N THR A 60 -2.27 -1.11 1.49
CA THR A 60 -3.50 -0.31 1.42
C THR A 60 -3.64 0.49 0.12
N HIS A 61 -2.69 0.36 -0.82
CA HIS A 61 -2.66 1.20 -2.02
C HIS A 61 -2.06 0.47 -3.23
N VAL A 62 -2.93 -0.18 -4.02
CA VAL A 62 -2.50 -0.86 -5.25
C VAL A 62 -3.43 -0.57 -6.41
N HIS A 63 -2.92 -0.75 -7.65
CA HIS A 63 -3.63 -0.65 -8.91
C HIS A 63 -3.40 -1.94 -9.72
N PHE A 64 -4.15 -2.99 -9.44
CA PHE A 64 -4.03 -4.30 -10.13
C PHE A 64 -4.66 -4.31 -11.52
N ARG A 65 -5.22 -3.16 -11.94
CA ARG A 65 -5.66 -2.88 -13.31
C ARG A 65 -6.90 -3.63 -13.79
N GLU A 66 -7.48 -4.52 -13.01
CA GLU A 66 -8.69 -5.26 -13.34
C GLU A 66 -9.91 -4.68 -12.62
N PRO A 67 -11.03 -4.47 -13.35
CA PRO A 67 -11.28 -4.76 -14.76
C PRO A 67 -10.78 -3.70 -15.75
N GLY A 68 -10.69 -4.11 -17.02
CA GLY A 68 -10.60 -3.25 -18.20
C GLY A 68 -9.21 -2.79 -18.62
N MET A 69 -8.16 -3.19 -17.88
CA MET A 69 -6.76 -2.92 -18.22
C MET A 69 -5.87 -4.15 -18.02
N GLU A 70 -6.44 -5.35 -18.20
CA GLU A 70 -5.80 -6.65 -17.96
C GLU A 70 -4.61 -6.92 -18.87
N ASN A 71 -4.46 -6.14 -19.95
CA ASN A 71 -3.25 -6.16 -20.77
C ASN A 71 -2.01 -5.65 -20.03
N LYS A 72 -2.17 -4.85 -18.97
CA LYS A 72 -1.07 -4.33 -18.15
C LYS A 72 -0.81 -5.21 -16.93
N ALA A 73 -1.90 -5.61 -16.25
CA ALA A 73 -1.88 -6.40 -15.03
C ALA A 73 -3.29 -6.91 -14.71
N ASP A 74 -3.40 -7.94 -13.87
CA ASP A 74 -4.65 -8.49 -13.38
C ASP A 74 -4.53 -8.94 -11.92
N MET A 75 -5.66 -9.27 -11.29
CA MET A 75 -5.67 -9.66 -9.87
C MET A 75 -4.90 -10.95 -9.61
N GLU A 76 -4.88 -11.88 -10.57
CA GLU A 76 -4.15 -13.16 -10.43
C GLU A 76 -2.64 -12.90 -10.36
N SER A 77 -2.08 -12.23 -11.34
CA SER A 77 -0.63 -12.01 -11.42
C SER A 77 -0.11 -11.08 -10.33
N GLU A 78 -0.86 -10.00 -10.01
CA GLU A 78 -0.38 -9.03 -9.05
C GLU A 78 -0.58 -9.49 -7.60
N SER A 79 -1.63 -10.28 -7.30
CA SER A 79 -1.76 -10.92 -5.99
C SER A 79 -0.71 -12.02 -5.77
N ARG A 80 -0.27 -12.70 -6.84
CA ARG A 80 0.88 -13.61 -6.81
C ARG A 80 2.17 -12.84 -6.49
N ALA A 81 2.40 -11.72 -7.18
CA ALA A 81 3.56 -10.86 -6.92
C ALA A 81 3.57 -10.35 -5.47
N ALA A 82 2.41 -9.93 -4.97
CA ALA A 82 2.21 -9.50 -3.60
C ALA A 82 2.54 -10.63 -2.60
N ALA A 83 2.01 -11.83 -2.81
CA ALA A 83 2.25 -13.00 -1.96
C ALA A 83 3.74 -13.37 -1.89
N VAL A 84 4.45 -13.34 -3.01
CA VAL A 84 5.91 -13.58 -3.07
C VAL A 84 6.67 -12.52 -2.28
N GLY A 85 6.15 -11.30 -2.20
CA GLY A 85 6.68 -10.20 -1.40
C GLY A 85 6.28 -10.20 0.09
N GLY A 86 5.54 -11.22 0.58
CA GLY A 86 5.09 -11.27 1.99
C GLY A 86 3.81 -10.49 2.27
N VAL A 87 3.15 -9.97 1.24
CA VAL A 87 1.85 -9.28 1.35
C VAL A 87 0.74 -10.31 1.38
N THR A 88 -0.15 -10.22 2.37
CA THR A 88 -1.29 -11.14 2.55
C THR A 88 -2.64 -10.49 2.35
N SER A 89 -2.65 -9.16 2.25
CA SER A 89 -3.88 -8.37 2.08
C SER A 89 -3.62 -7.12 1.26
N PHE A 90 -4.54 -6.75 0.38
CA PHE A 90 -4.44 -5.52 -0.39
C PHE A 90 -5.76 -4.76 -0.48
N PHE A 91 -5.65 -3.44 -0.68
CA PHE A 91 -6.77 -2.57 -1.06
C PHE A 91 -6.51 -1.97 -2.44
N GLU A 92 -7.39 -2.27 -3.39
CA GLU A 92 -7.25 -1.76 -4.74
C GLU A 92 -8.01 -0.46 -4.95
N MET A 93 -7.42 0.41 -5.76
CA MET A 93 -7.94 1.71 -6.12
C MET A 93 -9.06 1.62 -7.17
N PRO A 94 -9.98 2.61 -7.19
CA PRO A 94 -11.20 2.56 -8.01
C PRO A 94 -11.01 2.96 -9.46
N ASN A 95 -9.83 3.41 -9.89
CA ASN A 95 -9.57 3.94 -11.25
C ASN A 95 -9.33 2.86 -12.30
N THR A 96 -10.21 1.89 -12.35
CA THR A 96 -10.31 0.80 -13.35
C THR A 96 -11.25 1.18 -14.50
N ASN A 97 -11.54 0.27 -15.42
CA ASN A 97 -12.49 0.48 -16.51
C ASN A 97 -13.47 -0.71 -16.60
N PRO A 98 -14.74 -0.54 -16.15
CA PRO A 98 -15.31 0.67 -15.57
C PRO A 98 -14.67 1.07 -14.23
N GLN A 99 -14.84 2.34 -13.85
CA GLN A 99 -14.42 2.85 -12.55
C GLN A 99 -15.32 2.28 -11.44
N THR A 100 -14.74 2.04 -10.25
CA THR A 100 -15.50 1.53 -9.08
C THR A 100 -16.22 2.69 -8.37
N THR A 101 -17.19 3.27 -9.04
CA THR A 101 -17.97 4.45 -8.59
C THR A 101 -19.46 4.16 -8.44
N THR A 102 -19.88 2.91 -8.64
CA THR A 102 -21.23 2.38 -8.41
C THR A 102 -21.16 1.10 -7.59
N ILE A 103 -22.26 0.71 -6.99
CA ILE A 103 -22.37 -0.54 -6.19
C ILE A 103 -22.17 -1.77 -7.09
N GLU A 104 -22.67 -1.74 -8.32
CA GLU A 104 -22.53 -2.82 -9.28
C GLU A 104 -21.08 -3.05 -9.66
N ALA A 105 -20.32 -1.97 -9.94
CA ALA A 105 -18.89 -2.06 -10.26
C ALA A 105 -18.07 -2.56 -9.06
N LEU A 106 -18.43 -2.17 -7.85
CA LEU A 106 -17.82 -2.68 -6.62
C LEU A 106 -18.04 -4.19 -6.47
N ASN A 107 -19.28 -4.64 -6.65
CA ASN A 107 -19.65 -6.06 -6.55
C ASN A 107 -18.98 -6.91 -7.64
N ASP A 108 -18.87 -6.41 -8.89
CA ASP A 108 -18.15 -7.10 -9.97
C ASP A 108 -16.67 -7.32 -9.60
N LYS A 109 -16.01 -6.30 -9.02
CA LYS A 109 -14.62 -6.46 -8.54
C LYS A 109 -14.48 -7.52 -7.46
N VAL A 110 -15.39 -7.55 -6.48
CA VAL A 110 -15.41 -8.56 -5.43
C VAL A 110 -15.53 -9.97 -6.02
N GLU A 111 -16.45 -10.17 -6.98
CA GLU A 111 -16.65 -11.47 -7.62
C GLU A 111 -15.46 -11.88 -8.50
N ARG A 112 -14.74 -10.93 -9.12
CA ARG A 112 -13.48 -11.20 -9.84
C ARG A 112 -12.39 -11.66 -8.88
N ALA A 113 -12.14 -10.89 -7.81
CA ALA A 113 -11.12 -11.21 -6.82
C ALA A 113 -11.36 -12.57 -6.15
N LYS A 114 -12.60 -12.91 -5.85
CA LYS A 114 -12.97 -14.21 -5.29
C LYS A 114 -12.53 -15.40 -6.16
N ARG A 115 -12.46 -15.21 -7.48
CA ARG A 115 -12.04 -16.25 -8.43
C ARG A 115 -10.54 -16.26 -8.72
N SER A 116 -9.87 -15.11 -8.60
CA SER A 116 -8.51 -14.94 -9.10
C SER A 116 -7.47 -14.56 -8.05
N SER A 117 -7.85 -13.84 -6.97
CA SER A 117 -6.86 -13.35 -6.01
C SER A 117 -6.27 -14.45 -5.14
N HIS A 118 -4.94 -14.50 -5.04
CA HIS A 118 -4.19 -15.41 -4.17
C HIS A 118 -4.02 -14.89 -2.73
N ILE A 119 -4.40 -13.65 -2.45
CA ILE A 119 -4.35 -13.06 -1.10
C ILE A 119 -5.67 -12.35 -0.79
N ASN A 120 -5.85 -11.93 0.46
CA ASN A 120 -7.05 -11.24 0.90
C ASN A 120 -7.18 -9.86 0.23
N TYR A 121 -8.42 -9.43 -0.01
CA TYR A 121 -8.69 -8.25 -0.84
C TYR A 121 -9.81 -7.38 -0.30
N SER A 122 -9.73 -6.10 -0.60
CA SER A 122 -10.83 -5.15 -0.52
C SER A 122 -10.64 -4.03 -1.55
N PHE A 123 -11.68 -3.23 -1.77
CA PHE A 123 -11.74 -2.23 -2.83
C PHE A 123 -12.23 -0.90 -2.29
N PHE A 124 -11.48 0.18 -2.56
CA PHE A 124 -11.96 1.52 -2.31
C PHE A 124 -13.10 1.88 -3.26
N PHE A 125 -14.11 2.56 -2.74
CA PHE A 125 -15.13 3.18 -3.54
C PHE A 125 -14.65 4.56 -4.03
N GLY A 126 -14.79 4.83 -5.32
CA GLY A 126 -14.33 6.07 -5.92
C GLY A 126 -15.35 7.20 -5.79
N ALA A 127 -14.94 8.34 -5.25
CA ALA A 127 -15.74 9.55 -5.27
C ALA A 127 -15.67 10.24 -6.63
N THR A 128 -16.78 10.86 -7.02
CA THR A 128 -16.92 11.72 -8.21
C THR A 128 -17.64 13.01 -7.87
N ASN A 129 -17.67 13.97 -8.78
CA ASN A 129 -18.42 15.21 -8.57
C ASN A 129 -19.94 15.02 -8.31
N ASN A 130 -20.49 13.81 -8.53
CA ASN A 130 -21.95 13.59 -8.56
C ASN A 130 -22.43 12.33 -7.83
N ASN A 131 -21.59 11.56 -7.12
CA ASN A 131 -22.00 10.27 -6.53
C ASN A 131 -22.06 10.24 -5.00
N ALA A 132 -22.13 11.38 -4.34
CA ALA A 132 -22.21 11.44 -2.88
C ALA A 132 -23.42 10.66 -2.30
N ASP A 133 -24.54 10.58 -3.03
CA ASP A 133 -25.70 9.81 -2.59
C ASP A 133 -25.47 8.29 -2.67
N THR A 134 -24.65 7.82 -3.60
CA THR A 134 -24.23 6.40 -3.66
C THR A 134 -23.34 6.05 -2.47
N ILE A 135 -22.49 6.98 -2.00
CA ILE A 135 -21.63 6.79 -0.82
C ILE A 135 -22.48 6.45 0.43
N LYS A 136 -23.68 7.02 0.56
CA LYS A 136 -24.60 6.74 1.67
C LYS A 136 -25.13 5.29 1.70
N GLN A 137 -25.02 4.58 0.59
CA GLN A 137 -25.50 3.20 0.44
C GLN A 137 -24.40 2.15 0.65
N LEU A 138 -23.14 2.57 0.87
CA LEU A 138 -22.03 1.66 1.06
C LEU A 138 -22.15 0.90 2.39
N ASP A 139 -21.92 -0.40 2.32
CA ASP A 139 -21.73 -1.23 3.52
C ASP A 139 -20.31 -1.07 4.05
N ARG A 140 -20.17 -0.32 5.15
CA ARG A 140 -18.88 -0.05 5.79
C ARG A 140 -18.17 -1.29 6.37
N HIS A 141 -18.85 -2.45 6.41
CA HIS A 141 -18.21 -3.71 6.78
C HIS A 141 -17.48 -4.38 5.62
N THR A 142 -17.62 -3.86 4.40
CA THR A 142 -17.08 -4.47 3.18
C THR A 142 -16.15 -3.58 2.38
N VAL A 143 -16.11 -2.26 2.69
CA VAL A 143 -15.24 -1.30 2.02
C VAL A 143 -14.28 -0.63 3.01
N PRO A 144 -13.00 -0.40 2.66
CA PRO A 144 -12.04 0.26 3.54
C PRO A 144 -12.30 1.75 3.69
N GLY A 145 -12.95 2.38 2.70
CA GLY A 145 -13.19 3.81 2.65
C GLY A 145 -13.48 4.32 1.25
N ILE A 146 -13.40 5.63 1.12
CA ILE A 146 -13.67 6.37 -0.11
C ILE A 146 -12.34 6.88 -0.66
N LYS A 147 -12.02 6.57 -1.92
CA LYS A 147 -10.87 7.17 -2.63
C LYS A 147 -11.31 8.42 -3.37
N LEU A 148 -10.59 9.49 -3.14
CA LEU A 148 -10.81 10.81 -3.73
C LEU A 148 -9.55 11.27 -4.47
N PHE A 149 -9.69 11.64 -5.73
CA PHE A 149 -8.63 12.26 -6.53
C PHE A 149 -8.88 13.77 -6.61
N MET A 150 -8.13 14.54 -5.80
CA MET A 150 -8.20 16.01 -5.76
C MET A 150 -7.29 16.68 -6.78
N GLY A 151 -6.56 15.92 -7.57
CA GLY A 151 -5.63 16.36 -8.59
C GLY A 151 -5.60 15.44 -9.79
N ALA A 152 -4.81 15.80 -10.80
CA ALA A 152 -4.70 15.09 -12.07
C ALA A 152 -4.31 13.61 -11.86
N SER A 153 -5.31 12.75 -11.91
CA SER A 153 -5.21 11.30 -11.89
C SER A 153 -5.25 10.74 -13.31
N THR A 154 -4.79 9.53 -13.48
CA THR A 154 -5.08 8.73 -14.67
C THR A 154 -6.57 8.36 -14.67
N GLY A 155 -7.30 8.76 -15.72
CA GLY A 155 -8.73 8.49 -15.85
C GLY A 155 -9.61 9.71 -15.47
N ASN A 156 -10.92 9.54 -15.59
CA ASN A 156 -11.92 10.60 -15.44
C ASN A 156 -12.50 10.66 -14.02
N MET A 157 -11.64 10.60 -12.98
CA MET A 157 -12.07 10.58 -11.58
C MET A 157 -11.68 11.84 -10.80
N LEU A 158 -11.28 12.89 -11.49
CA LEU A 158 -10.95 14.16 -10.84
C LEU A 158 -12.20 14.77 -10.17
N VAL A 159 -12.08 15.10 -8.90
CA VAL A 159 -13.07 15.91 -8.17
C VAL A 159 -12.46 17.29 -7.92
N ASP A 160 -12.86 18.25 -8.72
CA ASP A 160 -12.33 19.60 -8.75
C ASP A 160 -13.31 20.68 -8.26
N LYS A 161 -14.59 20.31 -8.11
CA LYS A 161 -15.60 21.26 -7.63
C LYS A 161 -15.58 21.35 -6.11
N ARG A 162 -15.36 22.54 -5.57
CA ARG A 162 -15.37 22.77 -4.10
C ARG A 162 -16.64 22.25 -3.43
N SER A 163 -17.82 22.46 -4.06
CA SER A 163 -19.10 21.97 -3.52
C SER A 163 -19.17 20.43 -3.45
N ALA A 164 -18.61 19.73 -4.43
CA ALA A 164 -18.54 18.27 -4.43
C ALA A 164 -17.58 17.77 -3.34
N LEU A 165 -16.42 18.39 -3.19
CA LEU A 165 -15.49 18.07 -2.11
C LEU A 165 -16.15 18.22 -0.73
N GLU A 166 -16.81 19.36 -0.47
CA GLU A 166 -17.55 19.60 0.77
C GLU A 166 -18.62 18.50 1.02
N GLN A 167 -19.38 18.15 -0.02
CA GLN A 167 -20.41 17.12 0.10
C GLN A 167 -19.83 15.72 0.37
N ILE A 168 -18.71 15.36 -0.30
CA ILE A 168 -18.05 14.06 -0.11
C ILE A 168 -17.53 13.94 1.32
N PHE A 169 -16.81 14.96 1.83
CA PHE A 169 -16.28 14.94 3.20
C PHE A 169 -17.41 14.86 4.22
N ALA A 170 -18.45 15.69 4.10
CA ALA A 170 -19.60 15.63 4.99
C ALA A 170 -20.33 14.28 4.96
N THR A 171 -20.51 13.69 3.77
CA THR A 171 -21.15 12.37 3.61
C THR A 171 -20.30 11.26 4.21
N ALA A 172 -18.99 11.27 3.97
CA ALA A 172 -18.05 10.30 4.51
C ALA A 172 -18.07 10.28 6.04
N ALA A 173 -18.06 11.48 6.67
CA ALA A 173 -18.20 11.60 8.12
C ALA A 173 -19.53 11.03 8.63
N ALA A 174 -20.65 11.34 7.95
CA ALA A 174 -21.97 10.88 8.32
C ALA A 174 -22.12 9.35 8.27
N VAL A 175 -21.49 8.69 7.28
CA VAL A 175 -21.51 7.22 7.16
C VAL A 175 -20.37 6.52 7.92
N GLY A 176 -19.44 7.27 8.51
CA GLY A 176 -18.31 6.73 9.28
C GLY A 176 -17.25 6.01 8.44
N LEU A 177 -17.08 6.42 7.18
CA LEU A 177 -16.03 5.91 6.29
C LEU A 177 -14.87 6.91 6.17
N PRO A 178 -13.60 6.47 6.21
CA PRO A 178 -12.49 7.36 5.96
C PRO A 178 -12.40 7.76 4.49
N VAL A 179 -11.85 8.95 4.24
CA VAL A 179 -11.48 9.42 2.91
C VAL A 179 -9.97 9.27 2.71
N MET A 180 -9.57 8.56 1.66
CA MET A 180 -8.17 8.49 1.21
C MET A 180 -8.00 9.38 -0.01
N THR A 181 -7.05 10.31 0.04
CA THR A 181 -6.89 11.33 -1.00
C THR A 181 -5.59 11.20 -1.78
N HIS A 182 -5.68 11.36 -3.11
CA HIS A 182 -4.54 11.77 -3.94
C HIS A 182 -4.52 13.30 -3.99
N CYS A 183 -3.46 13.92 -3.50
CA CYS A 183 -3.35 15.35 -3.31
C CYS A 183 -2.30 15.97 -4.22
N GLU A 184 -2.74 16.53 -5.35
CA GLU A 184 -1.92 17.37 -6.23
C GLU A 184 -2.81 18.44 -6.87
N ASP A 185 -2.41 19.69 -6.86
CA ASP A 185 -3.17 20.79 -7.49
C ASP A 185 -2.99 20.77 -9.00
N SER A 186 -4.08 20.51 -9.73
CA SER A 186 -4.08 20.42 -11.19
C SER A 186 -3.79 21.75 -11.89
N GLY A 187 -4.14 22.87 -11.28
CA GLY A 187 -3.88 24.21 -11.82
C GLY A 187 -2.38 24.47 -11.85
N ILE A 188 -1.71 24.27 -10.72
CA ILE A 188 -0.27 24.42 -10.59
C ILE A 188 0.47 23.47 -11.54
N ILE A 189 0.06 22.19 -11.60
CA ILE A 189 0.69 21.20 -12.50
C ILE A 189 0.54 21.61 -13.97
N ASN A 190 -0.63 22.06 -14.40
CA ASN A 190 -0.89 22.45 -15.76
C ASN A 190 -0.07 23.68 -16.16
N ASP A 191 0.04 24.68 -15.29
CA ASP A 191 0.86 25.87 -15.51
C ASP A 191 2.35 25.50 -15.58
N ASN A 192 2.85 24.67 -14.67
CA ASN A 192 4.22 24.18 -14.68
C ASN A 192 4.51 23.38 -15.96
N MET A 193 3.61 22.48 -16.38
CA MET A 193 3.76 21.70 -17.61
C MET A 193 3.79 22.62 -18.84
N LYS A 194 2.95 23.66 -18.88
CA LYS A 194 2.95 24.64 -19.96
C LYS A 194 4.29 25.38 -20.05
N GLN A 195 4.82 25.81 -18.91
CA GLN A 195 6.14 26.48 -18.85
C GLN A 195 7.26 25.52 -19.26
N ALA A 196 7.24 24.28 -18.77
CA ALA A 196 8.20 23.28 -19.15
C ALA A 196 8.20 22.99 -20.66
N LYS A 197 7.01 22.88 -21.27
CA LYS A 197 6.87 22.69 -22.73
C LYS A 197 7.40 23.87 -23.53
N MET A 198 7.19 25.10 -23.06
CA MET A 198 7.75 26.30 -23.74
C MET A 198 9.28 26.31 -23.68
N ARG A 199 9.87 25.82 -22.60
CA ARG A 199 11.32 25.86 -22.36
C ARG A 199 12.07 24.66 -22.95
N TYR A 200 11.48 23.45 -22.89
CA TYR A 200 12.15 22.19 -23.19
C TYR A 200 11.51 21.40 -24.34
N GLY A 201 10.47 21.94 -24.99
CA GLY A 201 9.76 21.26 -26.07
C GLY A 201 8.53 20.49 -25.60
N ASN A 202 7.81 19.88 -26.55
CA ASN A 202 6.48 19.29 -26.33
C ASN A 202 6.46 18.12 -25.32
N ASP A 203 7.56 17.43 -25.14
CA ASP A 203 7.73 16.34 -24.16
C ASP A 203 9.00 16.61 -23.35
N PRO A 204 8.94 17.44 -22.29
CA PRO A 204 10.09 17.73 -21.44
C PRO A 204 10.73 16.45 -20.90
N ASP A 205 12.06 16.44 -20.81
CA ASP A 205 12.80 15.30 -20.26
C ASP A 205 12.28 14.91 -18.87
N ILE A 206 12.35 13.63 -18.56
CA ILE A 206 11.82 13.08 -17.31
C ILE A 206 12.45 13.69 -16.05
N CYS A 207 13.66 14.22 -16.12
CA CYS A 207 14.34 14.90 -15.01
C CYS A 207 13.57 16.13 -14.51
N HIS A 208 12.69 16.72 -15.35
CA HIS A 208 11.83 17.85 -14.97
C HIS A 208 10.50 17.44 -14.33
N HIS A 209 10.27 16.13 -14.10
CA HIS A 209 8.98 15.66 -13.60
C HIS A 209 8.67 16.19 -12.20
N ASN A 210 9.67 16.31 -11.32
CA ASN A 210 9.50 16.87 -9.98
C ASN A 210 9.29 18.40 -9.97
N GLU A 211 9.74 19.14 -10.99
CA GLU A 211 9.47 20.57 -11.15
C GLU A 211 8.02 20.78 -11.61
N ILE A 212 7.52 19.92 -12.50
CA ILE A 212 6.16 19.99 -13.03
C ILE A 212 5.16 19.58 -11.95
N ARG A 213 5.38 18.45 -11.28
CA ARG A 213 4.61 17.96 -10.12
C ARG A 213 5.31 18.38 -8.84
N SER A 214 5.30 19.68 -8.60
CA SER A 214 6.09 20.36 -7.59
C SER A 214 5.61 20.08 -6.16
N GLU A 215 6.47 20.40 -5.19
CA GLU A 215 6.13 20.44 -3.77
C GLU A 215 4.90 21.33 -3.51
N GLU A 216 4.83 22.50 -4.17
CA GLU A 216 3.71 23.43 -4.02
C GLU A 216 2.39 22.80 -4.45
N ALA A 217 2.37 22.05 -5.56
CA ALA A 217 1.16 21.38 -6.03
C ALA A 217 0.66 20.32 -5.02
N CYS A 218 1.56 19.57 -4.40
CA CYS A 218 1.23 18.60 -3.35
C CYS A 218 0.72 19.33 -2.10
N PHE A 219 1.45 20.33 -1.62
CA PHE A 219 1.15 21.02 -0.36
C PHE A 219 -0.21 21.75 -0.42
N GLN A 220 -0.52 22.47 -1.48
CA GLN A 220 -1.79 23.21 -1.60
C GLN A 220 -2.99 22.26 -1.59
N SER A 221 -2.88 21.13 -2.28
CA SER A 221 -3.95 20.12 -2.31
C SER A 221 -4.09 19.38 -0.97
N SER A 222 -2.98 19.01 -0.34
CA SER A 222 -2.99 18.37 0.98
C SER A 222 -3.53 19.29 2.07
N GLN A 223 -3.17 20.57 2.04
CA GLN A 223 -3.70 21.58 2.95
C GLN A 223 -5.22 21.69 2.82
N LEU A 224 -5.74 21.78 1.59
CA LEU A 224 -7.17 21.79 1.34
C LEU A 224 -7.89 20.55 1.88
N ALA A 225 -7.29 19.37 1.70
CA ALA A 225 -7.85 18.13 2.23
C ALA A 225 -7.92 18.14 3.76
N VAL A 226 -6.87 18.63 4.43
CA VAL A 226 -6.83 18.78 5.89
C VAL A 226 -7.90 19.78 6.37
N GLU A 227 -8.04 20.93 5.72
CA GLU A 227 -9.08 21.92 6.05
C GLU A 227 -10.49 21.31 5.99
N LEU A 228 -10.77 20.54 4.91
CA LEU A 228 -12.07 19.84 4.75
C LEU A 228 -12.27 18.76 5.80
N ALA A 229 -11.25 17.99 6.12
CA ALA A 229 -11.32 16.95 7.14
C ALA A 229 -11.66 17.53 8.52
N LEU A 230 -10.99 18.59 8.91
CA LEU A 230 -11.26 19.28 10.19
C LEU A 230 -12.64 19.91 10.22
N LYS A 231 -13.05 20.59 9.14
CA LYS A 231 -14.36 21.24 9.02
C LYS A 231 -15.52 20.26 9.16
N HIS A 232 -15.40 19.07 8.58
CA HIS A 232 -16.48 18.08 8.54
C HIS A 232 -16.29 16.94 9.55
N HIS A 233 -15.22 16.98 10.37
CA HIS A 233 -14.84 15.90 11.29
C HIS A 233 -14.71 14.53 10.57
N THR A 234 -14.12 14.56 9.37
CA THR A 234 -13.93 13.38 8.53
C THR A 234 -12.56 12.76 8.79
N GLN A 235 -12.51 11.45 8.95
CA GLN A 235 -11.25 10.72 9.00
C GLN A 235 -10.55 10.75 7.63
N LEU A 236 -9.41 11.43 7.55
CA LEU A 236 -8.63 11.62 6.33
C LEU A 236 -7.36 10.76 6.36
N HIS A 237 -7.06 10.12 5.24
CA HIS A 237 -5.80 9.46 4.99
C HIS A 237 -5.16 10.03 3.72
N ILE A 238 -4.08 10.81 3.88
CA ILE A 238 -3.34 11.37 2.74
C ILE A 238 -2.45 10.28 2.18
N ALA A 239 -2.73 9.85 0.95
CA ALA A 239 -1.99 8.81 0.25
C ALA A 239 -0.61 9.32 -0.23
N HIS A 240 0.35 8.39 -0.36
CA HIS A 240 1.66 8.59 -1.03
C HIS A 240 2.31 9.97 -0.81
N LEU A 241 2.39 10.40 0.46
CA LEU A 241 3.07 11.66 0.83
C LEU A 241 4.47 11.69 0.22
N SER A 242 4.82 12.79 -0.44
CA SER A 242 6.06 12.85 -1.20
C SER A 242 7.00 13.98 -0.80
N THR A 243 6.55 14.95 0.02
CA THR A 243 7.34 16.13 0.38
C THR A 243 7.52 16.30 1.88
N ALA A 244 8.66 16.88 2.27
CA ALA A 244 8.96 17.26 3.66
C ALA A 244 7.97 18.32 4.18
N ARG A 245 7.55 19.24 3.31
CA ARG A 245 6.67 20.34 3.68
C ARG A 245 5.29 19.90 4.12
N GLU A 246 4.73 18.87 3.49
CA GLU A 246 3.42 18.30 3.84
C GLU A 246 3.40 17.71 5.26
N LEU A 247 4.54 17.20 5.78
CA LEU A 247 4.65 16.72 7.16
C LEU A 247 4.34 17.82 8.18
N GLY A 248 4.52 19.08 7.81
CA GLY A 248 4.18 20.25 8.62
C GLY A 248 2.68 20.39 8.90
N LEU A 249 1.82 19.79 8.10
CA LEU A 249 0.37 19.82 8.30
C LEU A 249 -0.08 19.08 9.57
N LEU A 250 0.75 18.16 10.10
CA LEU A 250 0.49 17.42 11.35
C LEU A 250 1.06 18.08 12.60
N GLN A 251 1.57 19.31 12.55
CA GLN A 251 2.20 19.96 13.70
C GLN A 251 1.23 20.22 14.87
N GLN A 252 -0.04 20.49 14.55
CA GLN A 252 -1.05 20.73 15.58
C GLN A 252 -1.66 19.40 16.03
N PRO A 253 -1.65 19.07 17.34
CA PRO A 253 -2.12 17.78 17.85
C PRO A 253 -3.53 17.42 17.41
N HIS A 254 -4.49 18.37 17.42
CA HIS A 254 -5.87 18.11 17.01
C HIS A 254 -6.04 17.71 15.53
N VAL A 255 -5.05 17.99 14.67
CA VAL A 255 -5.07 17.52 13.28
C VAL A 255 -4.89 16.00 13.23
N ARG A 256 -4.04 15.45 14.09
CA ARG A 256 -3.77 14.01 14.15
C ARG A 256 -4.97 13.17 14.59
N ASP A 257 -5.96 13.78 15.24
CA ASP A 257 -7.22 13.11 15.59
C ASP A 257 -8.05 12.72 14.35
N PHE A 258 -7.81 13.40 13.24
CA PHE A 258 -8.56 13.19 11.99
C PHE A 258 -7.68 12.77 10.82
N VAL A 259 -6.41 13.13 10.83
CA VAL A 259 -5.51 13.02 9.66
C VAL A 259 -4.38 12.03 9.92
N THR A 260 -4.25 11.08 9.02
CA THR A 260 -3.11 10.16 8.93
C THR A 260 -2.45 10.28 7.57
N MET A 261 -1.17 9.91 7.47
CA MET A 261 -0.36 10.02 6.25
C MET A 261 0.27 8.69 5.88
N GLU A 262 0.24 8.38 4.60
CA GLU A 262 0.86 7.20 3.99
C GLU A 262 2.14 7.62 3.26
N ALA A 263 3.22 6.87 3.44
CA ALA A 263 4.35 6.90 2.52
C ALA A 263 4.32 5.68 1.61
N VAL A 264 4.84 5.82 0.38
CA VAL A 264 5.00 4.68 -0.53
C VAL A 264 6.47 4.41 -0.81
N ILE A 265 6.77 3.15 -1.12
CA ILE A 265 8.13 2.66 -1.31
C ILE A 265 8.92 3.52 -2.31
N ALA A 266 8.27 3.99 -3.38
CA ALA A 266 8.91 4.83 -4.39
C ALA A 266 9.55 6.10 -3.80
N HIS A 267 8.83 6.83 -2.93
CA HIS A 267 9.32 8.06 -2.32
C HIS A 267 10.28 7.84 -1.15
N LEU A 268 10.26 6.63 -0.58
CA LEU A 268 11.21 6.23 0.47
C LEU A 268 12.54 5.72 -0.10
N TYR A 269 12.55 5.28 -1.35
CA TYR A 269 13.72 4.67 -1.98
C TYR A 269 14.41 5.60 -2.97
N PHE A 270 13.69 6.11 -3.98
CA PHE A 270 14.24 6.93 -5.05
C PHE A 270 14.29 8.43 -4.69
N THR A 271 15.15 9.15 -5.44
CA THR A 271 15.20 10.61 -5.47
C THR A 271 15.11 11.09 -6.92
N ASN A 272 14.89 12.38 -7.13
CA ASN A 272 14.90 12.98 -8.47
C ASN A 272 16.23 12.79 -9.22
N ASP A 273 17.34 12.57 -8.52
CA ASP A 273 18.62 12.28 -9.14
C ASP A 273 18.63 10.92 -9.86
N ASP A 274 17.82 9.97 -9.40
CA ASP A 274 17.68 8.65 -9.99
C ASP A 274 17.02 8.67 -11.38
N TYR A 275 16.36 9.78 -11.76
CA TYR A 275 15.86 9.94 -13.14
C TYR A 275 16.99 9.86 -14.17
N ALA A 276 18.21 10.28 -13.82
CA ALA A 276 19.37 10.20 -14.72
C ALA A 276 19.73 8.76 -15.14
N THR A 277 19.47 7.78 -14.29
CA THR A 277 19.84 6.37 -14.53
C THR A 277 18.62 5.47 -14.79
N LYS A 278 17.48 5.74 -14.12
CA LYS A 278 16.26 4.94 -14.23
C LYS A 278 15.25 5.51 -15.24
N GLY A 279 15.41 6.78 -15.64
CA GLY A 279 14.52 7.43 -16.60
C GLY A 279 13.05 7.36 -16.18
N ALA A 280 12.18 7.17 -17.15
CA ALA A 280 10.75 7.08 -16.93
C ALA A 280 10.30 5.80 -16.18
N LEU A 281 11.18 4.82 -15.93
CA LEU A 281 10.82 3.63 -15.13
C LEU A 281 10.36 4.03 -13.73
N ILE A 282 10.94 5.08 -13.14
CA ILE A 282 10.53 5.59 -11.81
C ILE A 282 9.55 6.77 -11.86
N LYS A 283 8.96 7.06 -13.02
CA LYS A 283 7.91 8.07 -13.12
C LYS A 283 6.66 7.59 -12.39
N CYS A 284 6.22 8.36 -11.38
CA CYS A 284 4.98 8.16 -10.61
C CYS A 284 4.32 9.52 -10.32
N ASN A 285 3.12 9.49 -9.77
CA ASN A 285 2.36 10.67 -9.34
C ASN A 285 1.85 10.46 -7.90
N PRO A 286 2.28 11.31 -6.94
CA PRO A 286 3.22 12.43 -7.07
C PRO A 286 4.59 11.99 -7.56
N SER A 287 5.34 12.94 -8.16
CA SER A 287 6.70 12.66 -8.64
C SER A 287 7.63 12.25 -7.50
N VAL A 288 8.66 11.47 -7.81
CA VAL A 288 9.81 11.29 -6.92
C VAL A 288 10.44 12.66 -6.65
N LYS A 289 10.71 12.98 -5.39
CA LYS A 289 11.18 14.30 -4.94
C LYS A 289 12.67 14.28 -4.62
N THR A 290 13.13 15.30 -3.93
CA THR A 290 14.55 15.52 -3.63
C THR A 290 15.09 14.54 -2.58
N ALA A 291 16.43 14.45 -2.48
CA ALA A 291 17.09 13.70 -1.41
C ALA A 291 16.73 14.23 -0.01
N HIS A 292 16.45 15.55 0.12
CA HIS A 292 15.96 16.15 1.35
C HIS A 292 14.56 15.63 1.71
N ASP A 293 13.63 15.62 0.76
CA ASP A 293 12.27 15.08 0.98
C ASP A 293 12.32 13.63 1.42
N ARG A 294 13.09 12.78 0.71
CA ARG A 294 13.27 11.38 1.09
C ARG A 294 13.82 11.22 2.50
N ALA A 295 14.81 12.02 2.89
CA ALA A 295 15.39 11.96 4.22
C ALA A 295 14.37 12.34 5.31
N GLU A 296 13.55 13.36 5.07
CA GLU A 296 12.50 13.78 6.01
C GLU A 296 11.37 12.75 6.10
N LEU A 297 10.96 12.15 4.97
CA LEU A 297 9.99 11.05 4.98
C LEU A 297 10.51 9.85 5.78
N ARG A 298 11.77 9.45 5.58
CA ARG A 298 12.40 8.38 6.35
C ARG A 298 12.46 8.69 7.86
N ARG A 299 12.77 9.94 8.23
CA ARG A 299 12.71 10.38 9.63
C ARG A 299 11.28 10.30 10.19
N ALA A 300 10.29 10.68 9.36
CA ALA A 300 8.89 10.65 9.74
C ALA A 300 8.32 9.23 9.92
N LEU A 301 8.94 8.19 9.32
CA LEU A 301 8.63 6.79 9.64
C LEU A 301 8.97 6.48 11.10
N ALA A 302 10.14 6.89 11.55
CA ALA A 302 10.63 6.58 12.89
C ALA A 302 9.89 7.36 13.99
N ASP A 303 9.56 8.64 13.74
CA ASP A 303 8.96 9.53 14.75
C ASP A 303 7.41 9.49 14.77
N GLY A 304 6.78 8.68 13.91
CA GLY A 304 5.33 8.44 13.94
C GLY A 304 4.49 9.45 13.15
N ARG A 305 5.08 10.42 12.45
CA ARG A 305 4.33 11.34 11.57
C ARG A 305 3.78 10.63 10.33
N ILE A 306 4.48 9.65 9.80
CA ILE A 306 3.95 8.71 8.80
C ILE A 306 3.29 7.55 9.56
N THR A 307 2.03 7.28 9.23
CA THR A 307 1.20 6.27 9.89
C THR A 307 1.32 4.91 9.24
N THR A 308 1.29 4.85 7.90
CA THR A 308 1.31 3.59 7.13
C THR A 308 2.32 3.66 6.00
N VAL A 309 2.77 2.49 5.57
CA VAL A 309 3.56 2.32 4.35
C VAL A 309 2.83 1.38 3.40
N ALA A 310 2.67 1.82 2.14
CA ALA A 310 2.07 1.08 1.05
C ALA A 310 2.95 1.15 -0.20
N THR A 311 2.46 0.72 -1.36
CA THR A 311 3.30 0.68 -2.56
C THR A 311 2.91 1.67 -3.65
N ASP A 312 1.65 2.03 -3.77
CA ASP A 312 1.08 2.62 -4.98
C ASP A 312 1.46 1.78 -6.22
N HIS A 313 1.42 0.45 -6.04
CA HIS A 313 1.76 -0.50 -7.10
C HIS A 313 0.89 -0.25 -8.33
N ALA A 314 1.50 0.25 -9.40
CA ALA A 314 0.79 0.74 -10.57
C ALA A 314 1.48 0.30 -11.88
N PRO A 315 1.36 -0.98 -12.26
CA PRO A 315 2.04 -1.54 -13.42
C PRO A 315 1.53 -0.94 -14.72
N HIS A 316 2.47 -0.78 -15.67
CA HIS A 316 2.25 -0.40 -17.06
C HIS A 316 3.09 -1.28 -17.96
N LEU A 317 2.74 -1.41 -19.25
CA LEU A 317 3.61 -2.06 -20.22
C LEU A 317 4.93 -1.28 -20.34
N LEU A 318 6.04 -1.99 -20.49
CA LEU A 318 7.36 -1.35 -20.61
C LEU A 318 7.42 -0.35 -21.79
N SER A 319 6.69 -0.64 -22.88
CA SER A 319 6.53 0.29 -24.02
C SER A 319 5.85 1.62 -23.66
N GLN A 320 5.02 1.64 -22.61
CA GLN A 320 4.36 2.85 -22.11
C GLN A 320 5.25 3.66 -21.16
N LYS A 321 6.40 3.12 -20.75
CA LYS A 321 7.42 3.77 -19.91
C LYS A 321 8.50 4.45 -20.75
N GLN A 322 8.20 4.79 -22.00
CA GLN A 322 9.07 5.49 -22.92
C GLN A 322 8.63 6.96 -23.05
N GLY A 323 9.59 7.87 -23.29
CA GLY A 323 9.35 9.30 -23.44
C GLY A 323 9.62 10.09 -22.16
N GLY A 324 9.19 11.34 -22.15
CA GLY A 324 9.40 12.32 -21.10
C GLY A 324 8.21 12.51 -20.16
N CYS A 325 8.14 13.73 -19.62
CA CYS A 325 7.13 14.11 -18.63
C CYS A 325 5.69 14.09 -19.18
N ALA A 326 5.50 14.36 -20.47
CA ALA A 326 4.18 14.43 -21.06
C ALA A 326 3.68 13.07 -21.59
N THR A 327 4.56 12.21 -22.09
CA THR A 327 4.18 11.00 -22.82
C THR A 327 4.35 9.70 -22.05
N ALA A 328 5.40 9.56 -21.22
CA ALA A 328 5.59 8.32 -20.44
C ALA A 328 4.49 8.14 -19.38
N ALA A 329 4.00 6.92 -19.22
CA ALA A 329 3.01 6.57 -18.21
C ALA A 329 3.58 6.71 -16.78
N SER A 330 2.75 7.21 -15.85
CA SER A 330 3.10 7.30 -14.42
C SER A 330 2.63 6.07 -13.66
N GLY A 331 3.53 5.44 -12.92
CA GLY A 331 3.32 4.22 -12.13
C GLY A 331 4.39 3.19 -12.37
N MET A 332 4.66 2.37 -11.37
CA MET A 332 5.67 1.30 -11.39
C MET A 332 5.22 0.09 -10.56
N PRO A 333 5.67 -1.14 -10.88
CA PRO A 333 5.35 -2.34 -10.11
C PRO A 333 6.28 -2.46 -8.89
N MET A 334 5.74 -2.26 -7.67
CA MET A 334 6.53 -2.25 -6.42
C MET A 334 6.05 -3.25 -5.36
N VAL A 335 4.85 -3.85 -5.47
CA VAL A 335 4.25 -4.67 -4.40
C VAL A 335 5.14 -5.84 -3.98
N GLN A 336 5.78 -6.52 -4.93
CA GLN A 336 6.64 -7.68 -4.68
C GLN A 336 7.88 -7.33 -3.84
N TYR A 337 8.35 -6.11 -3.95
CA TYR A 337 9.61 -5.65 -3.35
C TYR A 337 9.40 -4.72 -2.14
N SER A 338 8.16 -4.53 -1.70
CA SER A 338 7.83 -3.60 -0.61
C SER A 338 8.48 -3.99 0.71
N LEU A 339 8.24 -5.21 1.19
CA LEU A 339 8.81 -5.68 2.44
C LEU A 339 10.35 -5.80 2.38
N PRO A 340 10.98 -6.40 1.35
CA PRO A 340 12.44 -6.40 1.24
C PRO A 340 13.07 -5.01 1.27
N THR A 341 12.49 -4.02 0.57
CA THR A 341 13.00 -2.64 0.56
C THR A 341 12.88 -1.99 1.95
N MET A 342 11.78 -2.22 2.67
CA MET A 342 11.63 -1.69 4.02
C MET A 342 12.58 -2.37 5.02
N LEU A 343 12.90 -3.64 4.84
CA LEU A 343 13.90 -4.35 5.65
C LEU A 343 15.32 -3.79 5.45
N GLU A 344 15.66 -3.28 4.25
CA GLU A 344 16.92 -2.54 4.05
C GLU A 344 16.96 -1.21 4.82
N LEU A 345 15.80 -0.56 5.02
CA LEU A 345 15.73 0.62 5.87
C LEU A 345 15.95 0.27 7.35
N VAL A 346 15.59 -0.94 7.77
CA VAL A 346 15.95 -1.47 9.09
C VAL A 346 17.47 -1.69 9.18
N ASP A 347 18.08 -2.37 8.23
CA ASP A 347 19.53 -2.60 8.19
C ASP A 347 20.33 -1.29 8.20
N SER A 348 19.81 -0.24 7.55
CA SER A 348 20.45 1.10 7.52
C SER A 348 20.16 1.95 8.76
N GLY A 349 19.41 1.42 9.74
CA GLY A 349 19.11 2.11 11.00
C GLY A 349 18.08 3.25 10.88
N VAL A 350 17.32 3.31 9.80
CA VAL A 350 16.25 4.31 9.62
C VAL A 350 15.07 4.04 10.56
N LEU A 351 14.73 2.77 10.78
CA LEU A 351 13.68 2.34 11.71
C LEU A 351 14.00 0.96 12.30
N THR A 352 13.31 0.59 13.38
CA THR A 352 13.41 -0.76 13.94
C THR A 352 12.49 -1.75 13.21
N LEU A 353 12.73 -3.05 13.39
CA LEU A 353 11.89 -4.09 12.79
C LEU A 353 10.45 -4.05 13.34
N GLU A 354 10.30 -3.75 14.64
CA GLU A 354 8.98 -3.58 15.26
C GLU A 354 8.22 -2.39 14.66
N ARG A 355 8.95 -1.27 14.37
CA ARG A 355 8.33 -0.12 13.71
C ARG A 355 7.94 -0.42 12.26
N LEU A 356 8.72 -1.22 11.54
CA LEU A 356 8.35 -1.72 10.21
C LEU A 356 7.02 -2.50 10.28
N VAL A 357 6.90 -3.44 11.23
CA VAL A 357 5.68 -4.24 11.42
C VAL A 357 4.49 -3.34 11.78
N GLU A 358 4.69 -2.33 12.63
CA GLU A 358 3.64 -1.34 12.91
C GLU A 358 3.18 -0.63 11.63
N LEU A 359 4.09 -0.14 10.81
CA LEU A 359 3.79 0.64 9.59
C LEU A 359 3.10 -0.19 8.48
N MET A 360 3.43 -1.47 8.36
CA MET A 360 2.99 -2.32 7.24
C MET A 360 1.89 -3.33 7.62
N ALA A 361 1.56 -3.49 8.91
CA ALA A 361 0.54 -4.44 9.34
C ALA A 361 -0.40 -3.85 10.40
N HIS A 362 0.12 -3.42 11.55
CA HIS A 362 -0.73 -2.98 12.68
C HIS A 362 -1.45 -1.67 12.39
N ALA A 363 -0.75 -0.65 11.92
CA ALA A 363 -1.33 0.66 11.65
C ALA A 363 -2.34 0.63 10.48
N PRO A 364 -2.09 -0.07 9.36
CA PRO A 364 -3.14 -0.33 8.37
C PRO A 364 -4.39 -0.98 8.95
N ALA A 365 -4.23 -2.01 9.80
CA ALA A 365 -5.36 -2.70 10.42
C ALA A 365 -6.16 -1.80 11.37
N LYS A 366 -5.49 -0.96 12.17
CA LYS A 366 -6.14 0.05 13.03
C LYS A 366 -6.80 1.14 12.20
N ARG A 367 -6.06 1.74 11.24
CA ARG A 367 -6.53 2.88 10.45
C ARG A 367 -7.80 2.59 9.66
N PHE A 368 -7.94 1.38 9.16
CA PHE A 368 -9.08 0.97 8.36
C PHE A 368 -10.05 0.03 9.12
N ASN A 369 -9.90 -0.13 10.45
CA ASN A 369 -10.73 -1.00 11.27
C ASN A 369 -10.84 -2.45 10.75
N ILE A 370 -9.76 -3.01 10.25
CA ILE A 370 -9.76 -4.38 9.72
C ILE A 370 -10.07 -5.38 10.85
N SER A 371 -10.97 -6.31 10.59
CA SER A 371 -11.33 -7.34 11.56
C SER A 371 -10.32 -8.47 11.58
N GLU A 372 -9.80 -8.81 12.77
CA GLU A 372 -9.04 -10.03 13.06
C GLU A 372 -7.81 -10.27 12.16
N ARG A 373 -7.16 -9.21 11.64
CA ARG A 373 -5.96 -9.26 10.78
C ARG A 373 -4.96 -8.19 11.17
N GLY A 374 -3.74 -8.30 10.65
CA GLY A 374 -2.66 -7.33 10.86
C GLY A 374 -1.92 -7.49 12.19
N PHE A 375 -2.25 -8.50 12.99
CA PHE A 375 -1.63 -8.84 14.26
C PHE A 375 -1.45 -10.35 14.39
N LEU A 376 -0.40 -10.77 15.09
CA LEU A 376 -0.27 -12.15 15.57
C LEU A 376 -0.93 -12.25 16.94
N ARG A 377 -2.21 -12.63 16.96
CA ARG A 377 -3.00 -12.81 18.19
C ARG A 377 -3.81 -14.09 18.12
N GLU A 378 -4.01 -14.73 19.25
CA GLU A 378 -4.89 -15.89 19.35
C GLU A 378 -6.32 -15.52 18.90
N GLY A 379 -6.93 -16.36 18.09
CA GLY A 379 -8.23 -16.13 17.46
C GLY A 379 -8.18 -15.33 16.15
N TYR A 380 -7.08 -14.62 15.82
CA TYR A 380 -6.95 -13.86 14.58
C TYR A 380 -6.64 -14.78 13.39
N ARG A 381 -6.91 -14.29 12.19
CA ARG A 381 -6.53 -14.98 10.95
C ARG A 381 -5.02 -15.18 10.89
N ALA A 382 -4.60 -16.36 10.49
CA ALA A 382 -3.18 -16.69 10.36
C ALA A 382 -2.61 -16.16 9.02
N ASP A 383 -2.48 -14.84 8.94
CA ASP A 383 -1.80 -14.11 7.87
C ASP A 383 -0.38 -13.80 8.35
N ILE A 384 0.62 -14.46 7.77
CA ILE A 384 1.98 -14.48 8.28
C ILE A 384 2.99 -14.36 7.13
N ALA A 385 4.01 -13.51 7.31
CA ALA A 385 5.20 -13.47 6.48
C ALA A 385 6.42 -13.91 7.29
N ILE A 386 7.22 -14.84 6.76
CA ILE A 386 8.48 -15.27 7.37
C ILE A 386 9.63 -14.78 6.51
N VAL A 387 10.53 -14.01 7.11
CA VAL A 387 11.64 -13.37 6.42
C VAL A 387 12.99 -13.85 6.98
N GLN A 388 13.92 -14.11 6.11
CA GLN A 388 15.27 -14.59 6.44
C GLN A 388 16.28 -13.47 6.21
N PRO A 389 17.02 -13.03 7.25
CA PRO A 389 18.11 -12.07 7.12
C PRO A 389 19.37 -12.74 6.54
N ASN A 390 20.33 -11.92 6.10
CA ASN A 390 21.64 -12.36 5.65
C ASN A 390 21.59 -13.42 4.53
N THR A 391 20.57 -13.33 3.66
CA THR A 391 20.36 -14.22 2.52
C THR A 391 20.39 -13.39 1.23
N PRO A 392 21.58 -12.94 0.78
CA PRO A 392 21.68 -12.04 -0.37
C PRO A 392 21.16 -12.69 -1.65
N TRP A 393 20.44 -11.93 -2.44
CA TRP A 393 19.95 -12.33 -3.75
C TRP A 393 19.73 -11.11 -4.65
N THR A 394 19.99 -11.27 -5.93
CA THR A 394 19.81 -10.19 -6.91
C THR A 394 18.51 -10.38 -7.66
N VAL A 395 17.75 -9.30 -7.85
CA VAL A 395 16.50 -9.32 -8.63
C VAL A 395 16.83 -9.57 -10.10
N THR A 396 16.32 -10.67 -10.64
CA THR A 396 16.42 -11.04 -12.05
C THR A 396 15.07 -10.95 -12.75
N GLU A 397 15.02 -10.99 -14.06
CA GLU A 397 13.77 -11.04 -14.84
C GLU A 397 12.90 -12.25 -14.46
N ALA A 398 13.53 -13.38 -14.12
CA ALA A 398 12.83 -14.61 -13.71
C ALA A 398 12.12 -14.47 -12.35
N ASP A 399 12.56 -13.55 -11.50
CA ASP A 399 11.93 -13.32 -10.19
C ASP A 399 10.68 -12.45 -10.30
N ILE A 400 10.50 -11.68 -11.38
CA ILE A 400 9.41 -10.71 -11.52
C ILE A 400 8.10 -11.44 -11.80
N GLN A 401 7.20 -11.44 -10.82
CA GLN A 401 5.88 -12.07 -10.90
C GLN A 401 4.84 -11.19 -11.58
N SER A 402 4.93 -9.86 -11.44
CA SER A 402 4.00 -8.92 -12.08
C SER A 402 3.87 -9.19 -13.58
N LYS A 403 2.64 -9.11 -14.10
CA LYS A 403 2.31 -9.38 -15.51
C LYS A 403 3.07 -8.49 -16.49
N CYS A 404 3.38 -7.26 -16.10
CA CYS A 404 4.13 -6.32 -16.94
C CYS A 404 5.60 -6.71 -17.17
N LYS A 405 6.14 -7.69 -16.43
CA LYS A 405 7.47 -8.31 -16.59
C LYS A 405 8.66 -7.36 -16.54
N TRP A 406 8.54 -6.28 -15.79
CA TRP A 406 9.64 -5.38 -15.47
C TRP A 406 9.51 -4.85 -14.05
N SER A 407 10.60 -4.35 -13.48
CA SER A 407 10.63 -3.66 -12.19
C SER A 407 11.74 -2.63 -12.18
N PRO A 408 11.55 -1.46 -11.52
CA PRO A 408 12.64 -0.52 -11.29
C PRO A 408 13.74 -1.10 -10.37
N MET A 409 13.44 -2.22 -9.68
CA MET A 409 14.37 -2.94 -8.80
C MET A 409 15.19 -4.01 -9.53
N LEU A 410 15.05 -4.19 -10.85
CA LEU A 410 15.85 -5.14 -11.61
C LEU A 410 17.35 -4.86 -11.42
N GLY A 411 18.12 -5.92 -11.08
CA GLY A 411 19.54 -5.86 -10.78
C GLY A 411 19.90 -5.41 -9.36
N HIS A 412 18.91 -5.04 -8.53
CA HIS A 412 19.13 -4.71 -7.13
C HIS A 412 19.45 -5.96 -6.30
N GLU A 413 20.39 -5.86 -5.37
CA GLU A 413 20.74 -6.93 -4.44
C GLU A 413 20.09 -6.67 -3.08
N TYR A 414 19.16 -7.55 -2.68
CA TYR A 414 18.57 -7.57 -1.35
C TYR A 414 19.32 -8.51 -0.42
N ARG A 415 19.40 -8.18 0.86
CA ARG A 415 19.97 -9.02 1.92
C ARG A 415 18.95 -9.83 2.71
N TRP A 416 17.68 -9.49 2.57
CA TRP A 416 16.55 -10.15 3.20
C TRP A 416 15.70 -10.86 2.15
N LYS A 417 15.20 -12.04 2.51
CA LYS A 417 14.35 -12.83 1.63
C LYS A 417 13.06 -13.22 2.33
N VAL A 418 11.93 -13.05 1.67
CA VAL A 418 10.66 -13.68 2.08
C VAL A 418 10.76 -15.16 1.74
N VAL A 419 10.72 -16.03 2.76
CA VAL A 419 10.86 -17.47 2.59
C VAL A 419 9.53 -18.21 2.69
N HIS A 420 8.58 -17.72 3.50
CA HIS A 420 7.23 -18.24 3.57
C HIS A 420 6.21 -17.12 3.65
N THR A 421 5.05 -17.34 3.02
CA THR A 421 3.87 -16.49 3.17
C THR A 421 2.66 -17.40 3.40
N LEU A 422 1.98 -17.19 4.53
CA LEU A 422 0.73 -17.87 4.85
C LEU A 422 -0.41 -16.85 4.78
N CYS A 423 -1.48 -17.22 4.12
CA CYS A 423 -2.70 -16.42 4.05
C CYS A 423 -3.86 -17.28 4.56
N ASN A 424 -4.57 -16.81 5.60
CA ASN A 424 -5.62 -17.57 6.28
C ASN A 424 -5.15 -18.99 6.67
N GLY A 425 -3.93 -19.12 7.20
CA GLY A 425 -3.35 -20.40 7.63
C GLY A 425 -2.89 -21.33 6.51
N VAL A 426 -3.07 -20.96 5.26
CA VAL A 426 -2.61 -21.75 4.10
C VAL A 426 -1.28 -21.21 3.60
N HIS A 427 -0.30 -22.11 3.42
CA HIS A 427 0.95 -21.78 2.73
C HIS A 427 0.66 -21.42 1.28
N ILE A 428 0.89 -20.14 0.92
CA ILE A 428 0.81 -19.66 -0.47
C ILE A 428 2.20 -19.53 -1.10
N LEU A 429 3.22 -19.24 -0.29
CA LEU A 429 4.63 -19.33 -0.68
C LEU A 429 5.36 -20.23 0.33
N ASP A 430 6.06 -21.24 -0.16
CA ASP A 430 6.93 -22.13 0.61
C ASP A 430 8.29 -22.24 -0.10
N GLY A 431 9.25 -21.47 0.34
CA GLY A 431 10.53 -21.30 -0.34
C GLY A 431 10.36 -20.75 -1.77
N LYS A 432 10.45 -21.63 -2.77
CA LYS A 432 10.22 -21.30 -4.19
C LYS A 432 8.87 -21.82 -4.72
N ARG A 433 8.17 -22.63 -3.92
CA ARG A 433 6.90 -23.23 -4.32
C ARG A 433 5.76 -22.25 -4.07
N PHE A 434 5.01 -21.94 -5.10
CA PHE A 434 3.81 -21.13 -5.02
C PHE A 434 2.56 -22.00 -5.14
N ASN A 435 1.57 -21.79 -4.25
CA ASN A 435 0.29 -22.50 -4.27
C ASN A 435 -0.71 -21.71 -5.14
N ALA A 436 -0.77 -22.04 -6.41
CA ALA A 436 -1.65 -21.38 -7.39
C ALA A 436 -3.15 -21.71 -7.22
N ASP A 437 -3.48 -22.76 -6.46
CA ASP A 437 -4.88 -23.20 -6.28
C ASP A 437 -5.61 -22.44 -5.17
N TYR A 438 -4.86 -21.82 -4.25
CA TYR A 438 -5.43 -21.06 -3.15
C TYR A 438 -6.07 -19.75 -3.64
N ARG A 439 -7.18 -19.37 -2.99
CA ARG A 439 -7.84 -18.07 -3.18
C ARG A 439 -8.06 -17.39 -1.84
N GLY A 440 -7.75 -16.08 -1.80
CA GLY A 440 -7.94 -15.23 -0.65
C GLY A 440 -9.41 -14.91 -0.36
N GLU A 441 -9.65 -14.22 0.73
CA GLU A 441 -10.98 -13.85 1.22
C GLU A 441 -11.18 -12.32 1.13
N GLN A 442 -12.44 -11.91 0.98
CA GLN A 442 -12.80 -10.50 1.15
C GLN A 442 -12.57 -10.06 2.59
N ILE A 443 -11.83 -8.97 2.76
CA ILE A 443 -11.55 -8.39 4.08
C ILE A 443 -12.83 -7.81 4.66
N ARG A 444 -13.01 -7.97 5.98
CA ARG A 444 -14.12 -7.41 6.74
C ARG A 444 -13.62 -6.32 7.68
N PHE A 445 -14.46 -5.33 7.92
CA PHE A 445 -14.16 -4.17 8.74
C PHE A 445 -15.09 -4.11 9.95
N ARG A 446 -14.56 -3.63 11.09
CA ARG A 446 -15.33 -3.46 12.33
C ARG A 446 -16.17 -2.19 12.24
N ASN A 447 -17.25 -2.16 13.02
CA ASN A 447 -18.16 -1.02 13.09
C ASN A 447 -17.83 -0.06 14.26
N GLU A 448 -16.61 -0.04 14.71
CA GLU A 448 -16.17 0.84 15.78
C GLU A 448 -15.79 2.21 15.21
N LYS A 449 -15.83 3.25 16.04
CA LYS A 449 -15.19 4.52 15.66
C LYS A 449 -13.70 4.22 15.45
N ILE A 450 -13.12 4.81 14.42
CA ILE A 450 -11.67 4.73 14.19
C ILE A 450 -11.04 5.47 15.36
N ASP A 451 -10.37 4.72 16.25
CA ASP A 451 -9.59 5.32 17.32
C ASP A 451 -8.41 6.06 16.71
N CYS A 452 -8.08 7.22 17.30
CA CYS A 452 -6.90 7.98 16.94
C CYS A 452 -5.65 7.11 17.12
N LEU A 453 -4.79 7.07 16.12
CA LEU A 453 -3.55 6.30 16.11
C LEU A 453 -2.42 7.04 16.82
#